data_e851a9c28122370a0e80d61d35183d56
#
_entry.id   e851a9c28122370a0e80d61d35183d56
#
_cell.length_a   1.000
_cell.length_b   1.000
_cell.length_c   1.000
_cell.angle_alpha   90.00
_cell.angle_beta   90.00
_cell.angle_gamma   90.00
#
_symmetry.space_group_name_H-M   'P 1'
#
loop_
_entity.id
_entity.type
_entity.pdbx_description
1 polymer ?
#
loop_
_entity_poly.entity_id
_entity_poly.type
_entity_poly.pdbx_seq_one_letter_code
_entity_poly.pdbx_strand_id
1 'polypeptide(L)'
;MALSLRAAHGRASTIASSLCKAFSPQRNIYEDGGGAIYHQTRSHSRPRGPLWRGKKGIGKEALHVLCDVKRTKEDSVKLGNVLQTKAARLLKSDMLAVLRELQRQHEVELALKVRERDQRERE
;
A
#
# COMPACT_ATOMS: atom_id res chain seq x y z
N MET A 1 0.06 -4.11 -54.77
CA MET A 1 1.12 -3.78 -53.77
C MET A 1 0.49 -3.72 -52.39
N ALA A 2 0.70 -4.74 -51.63
CA ALA A 2 0.17 -4.82 -50.26
C ALA A 2 1.23 -4.33 -49.27
N LEU A 3 0.98 -3.18 -48.66
CA LEU A 3 1.81 -2.69 -47.55
C LEU A 3 1.35 -3.34 -46.23
N SER A 4 2.12 -4.31 -45.78
CA SER A 4 1.95 -4.97 -44.49
C SER A 4 2.35 -4.01 -43.37
N LEU A 5 1.39 -3.44 -42.68
CA LEU A 5 1.61 -2.75 -41.41
C LEU A 5 1.72 -3.78 -40.30
N ARG A 6 2.96 -4.12 -39.94
CA ARG A 6 3.25 -4.84 -38.70
C ARG A 6 2.99 -3.90 -37.53
N ALA A 7 1.91 -4.16 -36.81
CA ALA A 7 1.68 -3.57 -35.51
C ALA A 7 2.75 -4.06 -34.54
N ALA A 8 3.59 -3.13 -34.13
CA ALA A 8 4.52 -3.35 -33.02
C ALA A 8 3.70 -3.40 -31.73
N HIS A 9 3.48 -4.60 -31.20
CA HIS A 9 2.96 -4.76 -29.85
C HIS A 9 4.08 -4.38 -28.87
N GLY A 10 3.99 -3.13 -28.42
CA GLY A 10 4.83 -2.64 -27.35
C GLY A 10 4.58 -3.45 -26.08
N ARG A 11 5.60 -4.14 -25.63
CA ARG A 11 5.64 -4.74 -24.30
C ARG A 11 5.71 -3.63 -23.27
N ALA A 12 4.58 -3.16 -22.83
CA ALA A 12 4.48 -2.30 -21.66
C ALA A 12 3.87 -3.13 -20.54
N SER A 13 4.66 -3.31 -19.51
CA SER A 13 4.22 -3.56 -18.15
C SER A 13 4.72 -4.82 -17.49
N THR A 14 5.92 -4.73 -17.00
CA THR A 14 6.38 -5.66 -15.97
C THR A 14 6.87 -4.95 -14.70
N ILE A 15 6.72 -3.63 -14.63
CA ILE A 15 7.29 -2.84 -13.52
C ILE A 15 6.29 -2.61 -12.38
N ALA A 16 4.98 -2.68 -12.65
CA ALA A 16 3.95 -2.41 -11.64
C ALA A 16 3.79 -3.53 -10.59
N SER A 17 4.18 -4.77 -10.89
CA SER A 17 4.00 -5.87 -9.94
C SER A 17 5.14 -6.01 -8.91
N SER A 18 6.27 -5.33 -9.14
CA SER A 18 7.44 -5.44 -8.26
C SER A 18 7.32 -4.62 -6.96
N LEU A 19 6.59 -3.50 -6.98
CA LEU A 19 6.47 -2.62 -5.82
C LEU A 19 5.53 -3.15 -4.73
N CYS A 20 4.55 -3.98 -5.10
CA CYS A 20 3.68 -4.61 -4.10
C CYS A 20 4.34 -5.82 -3.42
N LYS A 21 5.36 -6.42 -4.02
CA LYS A 21 6.10 -7.54 -3.43
C LYS A 21 7.11 -7.10 -2.37
N ALA A 22 7.52 -5.84 -2.37
CA ALA A 22 8.48 -5.33 -1.38
C ALA A 22 7.90 -5.19 0.04
N PHE A 23 6.59 -5.33 0.22
CA PHE A 23 5.90 -5.28 1.51
C PHE A 23 5.51 -6.65 2.09
N SER A 24 5.98 -7.73 1.52
CA SER A 24 5.84 -9.03 2.15
C SER A 24 6.72 -9.06 3.40
N PRO A 25 6.18 -9.33 4.59
CA PRO A 25 7.00 -9.55 5.76
C PRO A 25 7.88 -10.77 5.46
N GLN A 26 9.17 -10.56 5.37
CA GLN A 26 10.11 -11.66 5.27
C GLN A 26 9.94 -12.51 6.51
N ARG A 27 9.41 -13.71 6.33
CA ARG A 27 9.55 -14.76 7.31
C ARG A 27 11.00 -15.18 7.26
N ASN A 28 11.76 -14.73 8.23
CA ASN A 28 13.05 -15.33 8.50
C ASN A 28 12.81 -16.79 8.90
N ILE A 29 12.94 -17.67 7.94
CA ILE A 29 13.06 -19.09 8.19
C ILE A 29 14.54 -19.28 8.57
N TYR A 30 14.81 -19.18 9.85
CA TYR A 30 16.04 -19.73 10.38
C TYR A 30 15.82 -21.23 10.50
N GLU A 31 16.30 -21.98 9.51
CA GLU A 31 16.61 -23.38 9.73
C GLU A 31 17.82 -23.42 10.62
N ASP A 32 17.58 -23.51 11.90
CA ASP A 32 18.65 -23.81 12.84
C ASP A 32 18.55 -25.29 13.23
N GLY A 33 19.50 -26.04 12.67
CA GLY A 33 19.78 -27.39 13.09
C GLY A 33 20.59 -27.38 14.37
N GLY A 34 20.06 -27.99 15.41
CA GLY A 34 20.91 -28.46 16.50
C GLY A 34 20.71 -27.79 17.86
N GLY A 35 19.85 -28.36 18.62
CA GLY A 35 19.97 -28.67 20.03
C GLY A 35 20.68 -27.70 20.99
N ALA A 36 19.91 -26.81 21.60
CA ALA A 36 20.11 -26.44 22.99
C ALA A 36 18.80 -25.88 23.50
N ILE A 37 18.14 -26.60 24.37
CA ILE A 37 16.98 -26.11 25.11
C ILE A 37 17.51 -25.11 26.11
N TYR A 38 17.73 -23.87 25.66
CA TYR A 38 17.83 -22.77 26.59
C TYR A 38 16.41 -22.39 26.98
N HIS A 39 16.02 -22.78 28.16
CA HIS A 39 14.92 -22.14 28.86
C HIS A 39 15.28 -20.67 29.00
N GLN A 40 15.01 -19.94 27.94
CA GLN A 40 15.05 -18.49 28.00
C GLN A 40 13.87 -18.10 28.89
N THR A 41 14.16 -17.98 30.16
CA THR A 41 13.26 -17.32 31.09
C THR A 41 12.86 -16.02 30.44
N ARG A 42 11.62 -15.94 30.03
CA ARG A 42 11.03 -14.72 29.49
C ARG A 42 11.27 -13.64 30.51
N SER A 43 12.33 -12.89 30.27
CA SER A 43 12.56 -11.68 31.01
C SER A 43 11.28 -10.86 30.88
N HIS A 44 10.68 -10.59 31.99
CA HIS A 44 9.48 -9.84 32.18
C HIS A 44 9.51 -8.65 31.24
N SER A 45 8.55 -8.58 30.37
CA SER A 45 8.39 -7.50 29.43
C SER A 45 8.47 -6.19 30.18
N ARG A 46 9.61 -5.52 30.06
CA ARG A 46 9.78 -4.17 30.58
C ARG A 46 8.59 -3.36 30.11
N PRO A 47 7.90 -2.63 30.97
CA PRO A 47 6.77 -1.82 30.55
C PRO A 47 7.25 -0.95 29.39
N ARG A 48 6.66 -1.17 28.24
CA ARG A 48 7.02 -0.44 27.01
C ARG A 48 6.67 1.02 27.26
N GLY A 49 7.70 1.82 27.45
CA GLY A 49 7.52 3.24 27.71
C GLY A 49 6.73 3.95 26.60
N PRO A 50 6.29 5.19 26.82
CA PRO A 50 5.45 5.95 25.89
C PRO A 50 6.07 6.13 24.50
N LEU A 51 7.39 5.96 24.37
CA LEU A 51 8.09 5.96 23.08
C LEU A 51 7.70 4.81 22.15
N TRP A 52 7.10 3.75 22.67
CA TRP A 52 6.62 2.61 21.89
C TRP A 52 5.22 2.78 21.33
N ARG A 53 4.51 3.82 21.65
CA ARG A 53 3.35 4.28 20.90
C ARG A 53 3.80 4.94 19.59
N GLY A 54 4.94 4.42 19.10
CA GLY A 54 5.50 4.82 17.87
C GLY A 54 4.47 4.70 16.77
N LYS A 55 4.50 5.72 15.95
CA LYS A 55 4.01 5.82 14.59
C LYS A 55 2.96 4.76 14.30
N LYS A 56 1.69 5.10 14.44
CA LYS A 56 0.62 4.27 13.93
C LYS A 56 0.94 3.99 12.49
N GLY A 57 1.38 2.76 12.22
CA GLY A 57 1.57 2.30 10.86
C GLY A 57 0.24 2.43 10.14
N ILE A 58 0.29 2.52 8.83
CA ILE A 58 -0.91 2.50 7.99
C ILE A 58 -1.70 1.24 8.32
N GLY A 59 -3.00 1.40 8.56
CA GLY A 59 -3.90 0.27 8.75
C GLY A 59 -3.90 -0.67 7.53
N LYS A 60 -4.23 -1.94 7.73
CA LYS A 60 -4.27 -2.91 6.63
C LYS A 60 -5.22 -2.48 5.51
N GLU A 61 -6.37 -1.96 5.86
CA GLU A 61 -7.37 -1.48 4.90
C GLU A 61 -6.85 -0.27 4.10
N ALA A 62 -6.25 0.69 4.78
CA ALA A 62 -5.63 1.84 4.13
C ALA A 62 -4.50 1.43 3.18
N LEU A 63 -3.71 0.42 3.55
CA LEU A 63 -2.66 -0.13 2.69
C LEU A 63 -3.25 -0.79 1.43
N HIS A 64 -4.33 -1.55 1.56
CA HIS A 64 -5.02 -2.14 0.43
C HIS A 64 -5.54 -1.07 -0.54
N VAL A 65 -6.20 -0.05 -0.01
CA VAL A 65 -6.69 1.07 -0.83
C VAL A 65 -5.54 1.80 -1.52
N LEU A 66 -4.44 2.04 -0.83
CA LEU A 66 -3.24 2.65 -1.41
C LEU A 66 -2.69 1.84 -2.59
N CYS A 67 -2.59 0.53 -2.44
CA CYS A 67 -2.14 -0.37 -3.51
C CYS A 67 -3.10 -0.36 -4.71
N ASP A 68 -4.41 -0.38 -4.47
CA ASP A 68 -5.41 -0.36 -5.53
C ASP A 68 -5.43 0.97 -6.28
N VAL A 69 -5.35 2.10 -5.59
CA VAL A 69 -5.25 3.44 -6.18
C VAL A 69 -4.03 3.56 -7.08
N LYS A 70 -2.89 3.05 -6.64
CA LYS A 70 -1.67 3.03 -7.46
C LYS A 70 -1.78 2.14 -8.68
N ARG A 71 -2.40 0.98 -8.53
CA ARG A 71 -2.59 0.02 -9.61
C ARG A 71 -3.52 0.56 -10.69
N THR A 72 -4.51 1.36 -10.31
CA THR A 72 -5.50 1.95 -11.21
C THR A 72 -5.17 3.37 -11.64
N LYS A 73 -3.95 3.83 -11.39
CA LYS A 73 -3.49 5.21 -11.67
C LYS A 73 -3.79 5.66 -13.12
N GLU A 74 -3.56 4.78 -14.09
CA GLU A 74 -3.72 5.09 -15.52
C GLU A 74 -5.18 5.07 -15.97
N ASP A 75 -6.02 4.25 -15.33
CA ASP A 75 -7.41 4.08 -15.67
C ASP A 75 -8.32 4.97 -14.79
N SER A 76 -8.73 6.11 -15.31
CA SER A 76 -9.55 7.07 -14.57
C SER A 76 -10.90 6.48 -14.10
N VAL A 77 -11.54 5.62 -14.89
CA VAL A 77 -12.81 4.97 -14.55
C VAL A 77 -12.63 3.98 -13.41
N LYS A 78 -11.61 3.12 -13.49
CA LYS A 78 -11.31 2.16 -12.44
C LYS A 78 -10.88 2.86 -11.14
N LEU A 79 -10.10 3.92 -11.27
CA LEU A 79 -9.73 4.75 -10.13
C LEU A 79 -10.96 5.35 -9.44
N GLY A 80 -11.90 5.90 -10.20
CA GLY A 80 -13.17 6.40 -9.69
C GLY A 80 -13.94 5.34 -8.90
N ASN A 81 -14.06 4.13 -9.46
CA ASN A 81 -14.72 3.02 -8.77
C ASN A 81 -14.02 2.61 -7.47
N VAL A 82 -12.70 2.53 -7.46
CA VAL A 82 -11.92 2.22 -6.25
C VAL A 82 -12.14 3.30 -5.18
N LEU A 83 -12.13 4.56 -5.57
CA LEU A 83 -12.39 5.67 -4.65
C LEU A 83 -13.81 5.62 -4.10
N GLN A 84 -14.81 5.31 -4.92
CA GLN A 84 -16.20 5.22 -4.47
C GLN A 84 -16.48 4.02 -3.57
N THR A 85 -15.90 2.88 -3.86
CA THR A 85 -16.26 1.64 -3.16
C THR A 85 -15.37 1.36 -1.95
N LYS A 86 -14.07 1.59 -2.09
CA LYS A 86 -13.09 1.23 -1.06
C LYS A 86 -12.67 2.41 -0.20
N ALA A 87 -12.38 3.56 -0.81
CA ALA A 87 -11.97 4.73 -0.06
C ALA A 87 -13.11 5.31 0.80
N ALA A 88 -14.36 5.24 0.31
CA ALA A 88 -15.53 5.68 1.07
C ALA A 88 -15.76 4.90 2.39
N ARG A 89 -15.23 3.69 2.49
CA ARG A 89 -15.35 2.87 3.71
C ARG A 89 -14.24 3.12 4.73
N LEU A 90 -13.21 3.86 4.34
CA LEU A 90 -12.09 4.15 5.23
C LEU A 90 -12.48 5.13 6.33
N LEU A 91 -11.94 4.89 7.50
CA LEU A 91 -12.00 5.87 8.57
C LEU A 91 -11.19 7.13 8.18
N LYS A 92 -11.60 8.27 8.70
CA LYS A 92 -10.90 9.54 8.44
C LYS A 92 -9.40 9.48 8.78
N SER A 93 -9.04 8.78 9.85
CA SER A 93 -7.64 8.55 10.23
C SER A 93 -6.85 7.79 9.17
N ASP A 94 -7.48 6.77 8.58
CA ASP A 94 -6.88 5.92 7.57
C ASP A 94 -6.79 6.64 6.21
N MET A 95 -7.79 7.44 5.89
CA MET A 95 -7.76 8.31 4.72
C MET A 95 -6.59 9.31 4.80
N LEU A 96 -6.40 9.95 5.95
CA LEU A 96 -5.26 10.84 6.17
C LEU A 96 -3.92 10.09 6.08
N ALA A 97 -3.87 8.84 6.54
CA ALA A 97 -2.68 8.01 6.41
C ALA A 97 -2.37 7.69 4.93
N VAL A 98 -3.38 7.38 4.12
CA VAL A 98 -3.24 7.18 2.66
C VAL A 98 -2.71 8.44 1.99
N LEU A 99 -3.30 9.61 2.29
CA LEU A 99 -2.86 10.89 1.72
C LEU A 99 -1.40 11.20 2.07
N ARG A 100 -1.01 11.01 3.32
CA ARG A 100 0.38 11.21 3.77
C ARG A 100 1.35 10.29 3.05
N GLU A 101 0.95 9.04 2.85
CA GLU A 101 1.79 8.08 2.16
C GLU A 101 1.93 8.39 0.67
N LEU A 102 0.86 8.82 -0.01
CA LEU A 102 0.92 9.29 -1.38
C LEU A 102 1.82 10.52 -1.52
N GLN A 103 1.75 11.46 -0.60
CA GLN A 103 2.62 12.64 -0.57
C GLN A 103 4.09 12.22 -0.37
N ARG A 104 4.35 11.30 0.55
CA ARG A 104 5.71 10.78 0.79
C ARG A 104 6.31 10.10 -0.45
N GLN A 105 5.45 9.51 -1.27
CA GLN A 105 5.85 8.84 -2.50
C GLN A 105 5.84 9.76 -3.73
N HIS A 106 5.62 11.07 -3.53
CA HIS A 106 5.54 12.07 -4.58
C HIS A 106 4.42 11.84 -5.61
N GLU A 107 3.39 11.07 -5.26
CA GLU A 107 2.21 10.84 -6.10
C GLU A 107 1.14 11.92 -5.86
N VAL A 108 1.49 13.16 -6.20
CA VAL A 108 0.67 14.34 -5.90
C VAL A 108 -0.68 14.29 -6.62
N GLU A 109 -0.70 13.87 -7.88
CA GLU A 109 -1.94 13.77 -8.67
C GLU A 109 -2.95 12.81 -8.04
N LEU A 110 -2.49 11.65 -7.60
CA LEU A 110 -3.34 10.68 -6.91
C LEU A 110 -3.84 11.22 -5.57
N ALA A 111 -2.98 11.90 -4.83
CA ALA A 111 -3.35 12.52 -3.57
C ALA A 111 -4.44 13.59 -3.75
N LEU A 112 -4.37 14.39 -4.81
CA LEU A 112 -5.40 15.37 -5.14
C LEU A 112 -6.74 14.70 -5.48
N LYS A 113 -6.75 13.69 -6.32
CA LYS A 113 -7.97 12.93 -6.67
C LYS A 113 -8.63 12.29 -5.44
N VAL A 114 -7.85 11.72 -4.55
CA VAL A 114 -8.34 11.14 -3.28
C VAL A 114 -8.93 12.24 -2.40
N ARG A 115 -8.28 13.40 -2.29
CA ARG A 115 -8.74 14.53 -1.49
C ARG A 115 -10.04 15.13 -2.04
N GLU A 116 -10.13 15.33 -3.34
CA GLU A 116 -11.34 15.85 -3.99
C GLU A 116 -12.55 14.96 -3.71
N ARG A 117 -12.33 13.66 -3.70
CA ARG A 117 -13.38 12.70 -3.37
C ARG A 117 -13.85 12.83 -1.93
N ASP A 118 -12.93 12.92 -0.98
CA ASP A 118 -13.25 13.11 0.45
C ASP A 118 -14.05 14.41 0.69
N GLN A 119 -13.78 15.45 -0.05
CA GLN A 119 -14.51 16.71 0.04
C GLN A 119 -15.95 16.60 -0.47
N ARG A 120 -16.18 15.91 -1.60
CA ARG A 120 -17.53 15.73 -2.16
C ARG A 120 -18.46 14.91 -1.26
N GLU A 121 -17.94 14.04 -0.45
CA GLU A 121 -18.74 13.24 0.49
C GLU A 121 -19.15 14.01 1.75
N ARG A 122 -18.60 15.20 1.94
CA ARG A 122 -18.90 16.06 3.10
C ARG A 122 -19.90 17.17 2.80
N GLU A 123 -20.18 17.42 1.53
CA GLU A 123 -21.20 18.39 1.10
C GLU A 123 -22.58 17.72 1.03
#